data_ff573f6b3ea9c94f5a242429f1f48a36
#
_entry.id   ff573f6b3ea9c94f5a242429f1f48a36
#
_cell.length_a   1.000
_cell.length_b   1.000
_cell.length_c   1.000
_cell.angle_alpha   90.00
_cell.angle_beta   90.00
_cell.angle_gamma   90.00
#
_symmetry.space_group_name_H-M   'P 1'
#
loop_
_entity.id
_entity.type
_entity.pdbx_description
1 polymer ?
#
loop_
_entity_poly.entity_id
_entity_poly.type
_entity_poly.pdbx_seq_one_letter_code
_entity_poly.pdbx_strand_id
1 'polypeptide(L)'
;MDEILKKKIEFEISQIDEHIYKSSILIEKCKLQEPDYVELCAVGSIIQSFYNGIENILLLIAKNIDNSVPNQGKWHSELLSLMSVKTGNRNSVFSENLKTILLDYMNFRHFFRHSYGYSIKWNKVSHLFLGLEENWNKVKIELNAFTAN
;
A
#
# COMPACT_ATOMS: atom_id res chain seq x y z
N MET A 1 -16.82 10.31 11.02
CA MET A 1 -15.44 10.79 10.65
C MET A 1 -15.53 12.23 10.20
N ASP A 2 -14.52 13.00 10.52
CA ASP A 2 -14.42 14.39 10.07
C ASP A 2 -14.41 14.45 8.53
N GLU A 3 -15.25 15.35 7.97
CA GLU A 3 -15.40 15.46 6.52
C GLU A 3 -14.12 15.89 5.80
N ILE A 4 -13.30 16.73 6.44
CA ILE A 4 -12.03 17.16 5.84
C ILE A 4 -11.08 15.99 5.73
N LEU A 5 -10.97 15.18 6.79
CA LEU A 5 -10.13 13.98 6.78
C LEU A 5 -10.63 12.97 5.75
N LYS A 6 -11.94 12.76 5.70
CA LYS A 6 -12.54 11.84 4.73
C LYS A 6 -12.19 12.23 3.30
N LYS A 7 -12.27 13.52 2.96
CA LYS A 7 -11.91 14.02 1.62
C LYS A 7 -10.44 13.83 1.31
N LYS A 8 -9.56 14.01 2.30
CA LYS A 8 -8.13 13.77 2.12
C LYS A 8 -7.85 12.30 1.83
N ILE A 9 -8.51 11.40 2.54
CA ILE A 9 -8.37 9.95 2.31
C ILE A 9 -8.91 9.59 0.92
N GLU A 10 -10.07 10.11 0.54
CA GLU A 10 -10.67 9.89 -0.78
C GLU A 10 -9.75 10.39 -1.91
N PHE A 11 -9.07 11.51 -1.69
CA PHE A 11 -8.09 12.02 -2.65
C PHE A 11 -6.93 11.03 -2.83
N GLU A 12 -6.37 10.52 -1.73
CA GLU A 12 -5.28 9.54 -1.83
C GLU A 12 -5.74 8.25 -2.51
N ILE A 13 -6.95 7.81 -2.22
CA ILE A 13 -7.54 6.64 -2.90
C ILE A 13 -7.60 6.89 -4.41
N SER A 14 -8.04 8.08 -4.83
CA SER A 14 -8.12 8.42 -6.26
C SER A 14 -6.74 8.44 -6.92
N GLN A 15 -5.71 8.85 -6.20
CA GLN A 15 -4.33 8.85 -6.71
C GLN A 15 -3.83 7.42 -6.91
N ILE A 16 -4.13 6.53 -5.99
CA ILE A 16 -3.75 5.12 -6.11
C ILE A 16 -4.53 4.46 -7.25
N ASP A 17 -5.83 4.74 -7.38
CA ASP A 17 -6.64 4.25 -8.49
C ASP A 17 -6.02 4.64 -9.83
N GLU A 18 -5.61 5.90 -9.99
CA GLU A 18 -4.98 6.39 -11.22
C GLU A 18 -3.65 5.70 -11.48
N HIS A 19 -2.85 5.52 -10.43
CA HIS A 19 -1.56 4.83 -10.53
C HIS A 19 -1.72 3.39 -11.04
N ILE A 20 -2.68 2.65 -10.48
CA ILE A 20 -2.95 1.28 -10.88
C ILE A 20 -3.50 1.22 -12.31
N TYR A 21 -4.40 2.15 -12.64
CA TYR A 21 -4.95 2.23 -14.00
C TYR A 21 -3.84 2.43 -15.04
N LYS A 22 -2.93 3.36 -14.80
CA LYS A 22 -1.80 3.63 -15.71
C LYS A 22 -0.80 2.48 -15.76
N SER A 23 -0.75 1.66 -14.73
CA SER A 23 0.14 0.49 -14.67
C SER A 23 -0.49 -0.77 -15.29
N SER A 24 -1.77 -0.73 -15.62
CA SER A 24 -2.54 -1.92 -16.04
C SER A 24 -1.98 -2.58 -17.29
N ILE A 25 -1.44 -1.81 -18.22
CA ILE A 25 -0.85 -2.36 -19.47
C ILE A 25 0.32 -3.30 -19.11
N LEU A 26 1.21 -2.87 -18.23
CA LEU A 26 2.34 -3.69 -17.83
C LEU A 26 1.90 -4.89 -16.99
N ILE A 27 0.92 -4.70 -16.10
CA ILE A 27 0.36 -5.80 -15.30
C ILE A 27 -0.18 -6.89 -16.23
N GLU A 28 -0.99 -6.54 -17.22
CA GLU A 28 -1.56 -7.50 -18.16
C GLU A 28 -0.47 -8.19 -19.01
N LYS A 29 0.54 -7.44 -19.44
CA LYS A 29 1.67 -8.01 -20.18
C LYS A 29 2.43 -9.04 -19.36
N CYS A 30 2.66 -8.75 -18.08
CA CYS A 30 3.41 -9.63 -17.19
C CYS A 30 2.64 -10.89 -16.79
N LYS A 31 1.33 -10.94 -17.01
CA LYS A 31 0.55 -12.17 -16.85
C LYS A 31 0.87 -13.20 -17.95
N LEU A 32 1.33 -12.71 -19.11
CA LEU A 32 1.60 -13.55 -20.27
C LEU A 32 3.08 -13.80 -20.50
N GLN A 33 3.94 -12.94 -20.01
CA GLN A 33 5.37 -12.97 -20.31
C GLN A 33 6.16 -12.32 -19.17
N GLU A 34 7.26 -12.94 -18.76
CA GLU A 34 8.14 -12.33 -17.76
C GLU A 34 8.66 -10.96 -18.24
N PRO A 35 8.76 -9.99 -17.34
CA PRO A 35 9.31 -8.69 -17.69
C PRO A 35 10.80 -8.78 -18.00
N ASP A 36 11.27 -7.97 -18.96
CA ASP A 36 12.69 -7.77 -19.17
C ASP A 36 13.27 -6.89 -18.04
N TYR A 37 14.56 -6.59 -18.10
CA TYR A 37 15.22 -5.81 -17.04
C TYR A 37 14.57 -4.42 -16.86
N VAL A 38 14.31 -3.71 -17.95
CA VAL A 38 13.71 -2.36 -17.89
C VAL A 38 12.30 -2.43 -17.32
N GLU A 39 11.52 -3.38 -17.78
CA GLU A 39 10.17 -3.61 -17.25
C GLU A 39 10.22 -4.02 -15.77
N LEU A 40 11.20 -4.80 -15.37
CA LEU A 40 11.34 -5.20 -13.97
C LEU A 40 11.64 -4.00 -13.07
N CYS A 41 12.44 -3.05 -13.55
CA CYS A 41 12.66 -1.78 -12.84
C CYS A 41 11.35 -1.01 -12.69
N ALA A 42 10.52 -0.99 -13.74
CA ALA A 42 9.20 -0.37 -13.69
C ALA A 42 8.29 -1.08 -12.68
N VAL A 43 8.30 -2.41 -12.67
CA VAL A 43 7.54 -3.22 -11.68
C VAL A 43 7.89 -2.79 -10.26
N GLY A 44 9.18 -2.69 -9.95
CA GLY A 44 9.64 -2.27 -8.63
C GLY A 44 9.14 -0.88 -8.25
N SER A 45 9.24 0.07 -9.19
CA SER A 45 8.77 1.44 -8.98
C SER A 45 7.26 1.49 -8.76
N ILE A 46 6.51 0.70 -9.52
CA ILE A 46 5.04 0.65 -9.40
C ILE A 46 4.63 0.11 -8.02
N ILE A 47 5.25 -0.96 -7.56
CA ILE A 47 4.96 -1.55 -6.24
C ILE A 47 5.31 -0.55 -5.13
N GLN A 48 6.46 0.11 -5.24
CA GLN A 48 6.88 1.11 -4.25
C GLN A 48 5.88 2.25 -4.15
N SER A 49 5.48 2.80 -5.29
CA SER A 49 4.51 3.92 -5.33
C SER A 49 3.15 3.51 -4.77
N PHE A 50 2.73 2.28 -5.03
CA PHE A 50 1.50 1.74 -4.48
C PHE A 50 1.53 1.77 -2.94
N TYR A 51 2.57 1.21 -2.35
CA TYR A 51 2.65 1.19 -0.88
C TYR A 51 2.85 2.58 -0.29
N ASN A 52 3.58 3.47 -0.98
CA ASN A 52 3.70 4.86 -0.54
C ASN A 52 2.33 5.53 -0.43
N GLY A 53 1.46 5.29 -1.41
CA GLY A 53 0.09 5.83 -1.36
C GLY A 53 -0.71 5.30 -0.18
N ILE A 54 -0.63 4.00 0.07
CA ILE A 54 -1.28 3.40 1.25
C ILE A 54 -0.74 4.04 2.54
N GLU A 55 0.58 4.16 2.66
CA GLU A 55 1.19 4.73 3.86
C GLU A 55 0.78 6.18 4.07
N ASN A 56 0.58 6.96 3.00
CA ASN A 56 0.04 8.31 3.11
C ASN A 56 -1.32 8.31 3.80
N ILE A 57 -2.19 7.34 3.47
CA ILE A 57 -3.49 7.20 4.11
C ILE A 57 -3.32 6.85 5.59
N LEU A 58 -2.43 5.92 5.90
CA LEU A 58 -2.18 5.52 7.29
C LEU A 58 -1.66 6.68 8.13
N LEU A 59 -0.79 7.51 7.56
CA LEU A 59 -0.29 8.70 8.22
C LEU A 59 -1.40 9.73 8.49
N LEU A 60 -2.34 9.88 7.55
CA LEU A 60 -3.50 10.76 7.77
C LEU A 60 -4.33 10.28 8.96
N ILE A 61 -4.57 8.98 9.07
CA ILE A 61 -5.34 8.39 10.16
C ILE A 61 -4.60 8.56 11.49
N ALA A 62 -3.33 8.22 11.53
CA ALA A 62 -2.51 8.32 12.74
C ALA A 62 -2.43 9.76 13.23
N LYS A 63 -2.22 10.71 12.33
CA LYS A 63 -2.08 12.11 12.67
C LYS A 63 -3.39 12.74 13.14
N ASN A 64 -4.50 12.43 12.49
CA ASN A 64 -5.77 13.13 12.71
C ASN A 64 -6.73 12.42 13.66
N ILE A 65 -6.63 11.11 13.81
CA ILE A 65 -7.48 10.34 14.73
C ILE A 65 -6.70 9.88 15.95
N ASP A 66 -5.56 9.24 15.73
CA ASP A 66 -4.74 8.70 16.83
C ASP A 66 -3.95 9.81 17.53
N ASN A 67 -3.73 10.92 16.86
CA ASN A 67 -2.93 12.06 17.37
C ASN A 67 -1.51 11.64 17.79
N SER A 68 -1.00 10.60 17.16
CA SER A 68 0.32 10.06 17.43
C SER A 68 0.82 9.34 16.19
N VAL A 69 2.00 9.72 15.72
CA VAL A 69 2.64 9.11 14.56
C VAL A 69 3.95 8.48 15.01
N PRO A 70 4.14 7.17 14.82
CA PRO A 70 5.44 6.55 15.07
C PRO A 70 6.52 7.25 14.23
N ASN A 71 7.65 7.59 14.84
CA ASN A 71 8.68 8.39 14.14
C ASN A 71 10.11 7.94 14.40
N GLN A 72 10.30 6.78 15.04
CA GLN A 72 11.63 6.28 15.36
C GLN A 72 11.78 4.82 14.95
N GLY A 73 13.00 4.48 14.49
CA GLY A 73 13.33 3.10 14.17
C GLY A 73 12.42 2.50 13.13
N LYS A 74 11.69 1.48 13.52
CA LYS A 74 10.79 0.73 12.62
C LYS A 74 9.40 1.35 12.52
N TRP A 75 9.31 2.66 12.38
CA TRP A 75 8.02 3.36 12.40
C TRP A 75 7.06 2.92 11.29
N HIS A 76 7.57 2.53 10.12
CA HIS A 76 6.71 2.02 9.03
C HIS A 76 5.98 0.75 9.45
N SER A 77 6.68 -0.16 10.10
CA SER A 77 6.12 -1.41 10.61
C SER A 77 5.14 -1.15 11.76
N GLU A 78 5.49 -0.25 12.66
CA GLU A 78 4.62 0.13 13.77
C GLU A 78 3.34 0.79 13.28
N LEU A 79 3.44 1.67 12.28
CA LEU A 79 2.28 2.35 11.69
C LEU A 79 1.31 1.34 11.09
N LEU A 80 1.82 0.39 10.30
CA LEU A 80 0.97 -0.65 9.72
C LEU A 80 0.32 -1.53 10.80
N SER A 81 1.08 -1.90 11.83
CA SER A 81 0.55 -2.72 12.92
C SER A 81 -0.55 -2.01 13.71
N LEU A 82 -0.42 -0.70 13.91
CA LEU A 82 -1.44 0.10 14.60
C LEU A 82 -2.78 0.08 13.86
N MET A 83 -2.76 -0.05 12.54
CA MET A 83 -4.00 -0.02 11.75
C MET A 83 -4.84 -1.29 11.90
N SER A 84 -4.29 -2.36 12.43
CA SER A 84 -5.04 -3.61 12.67
C SER A 84 -5.58 -3.73 14.09
N VAL A 85 -5.35 -2.75 14.96
CA VAL A 85 -5.84 -2.77 16.33
C VAL A 85 -6.86 -1.66 16.57
N LYS A 86 -7.80 -1.93 17.45
CA LYS A 86 -8.77 -0.94 17.94
C LYS A 86 -8.08 -0.04 18.95
N THR A 87 -8.35 1.27 18.85
CA THR A 87 -7.88 2.24 19.85
C THR A 87 -9.08 2.84 20.57
N GLY A 88 -8.83 3.69 21.57
CA GLY A 88 -9.90 4.42 22.25
C GLY A 88 -10.67 5.36 21.34
N ASN A 89 -10.06 5.79 20.23
CA ASN A 89 -10.63 6.79 19.32
C ASN A 89 -11.20 6.20 18.03
N ARG A 90 -10.99 4.93 17.75
CA ARG A 90 -11.47 4.32 16.50
C ARG A 90 -11.44 2.79 16.55
N ASN A 91 -12.18 2.18 15.63
CA ASN A 91 -12.09 0.75 15.35
C ASN A 91 -10.79 0.46 14.59
N SER A 92 -10.45 -0.81 14.44
CA SER A 92 -9.35 -1.20 13.55
C SER A 92 -9.66 -0.75 12.12
N VAL A 93 -8.63 -0.34 11.39
CA VAL A 93 -8.76 0.08 9.99
C VAL A 93 -8.71 -1.15 9.09
N PHE A 94 -7.76 -2.03 9.34
CA PHE A 94 -7.51 -3.23 8.54
C PHE A 94 -7.66 -4.50 9.37
N SER A 95 -8.12 -5.56 8.72
CA SER A 95 -8.08 -6.90 9.27
C SER A 95 -6.64 -7.41 9.40
N GLU A 96 -6.43 -8.40 10.25
CA GLU A 96 -5.12 -9.06 10.37
C GLU A 96 -4.67 -9.68 9.04
N ASN A 97 -5.63 -10.25 8.28
CA ASN A 97 -5.33 -10.82 6.97
C ASN A 97 -4.79 -9.77 6.00
N LEU A 98 -5.45 -8.60 5.92
CA LEU A 98 -5.00 -7.53 5.04
C LEU A 98 -3.67 -6.94 5.52
N LYS A 99 -3.48 -6.81 6.82
CA LYS A 99 -2.19 -6.38 7.38
C LYS A 99 -1.05 -7.28 6.91
N THR A 100 -1.26 -8.59 6.93
CA THR A 100 -0.26 -9.57 6.48
C THR A 100 0.08 -9.37 5.01
N ILE A 101 -0.93 -9.14 4.17
CA ILE A 101 -0.73 -8.86 2.74
C ILE A 101 0.08 -7.57 2.56
N LEU A 102 -0.30 -6.51 3.25
CA LEU A 102 0.37 -5.21 3.14
C LEU A 102 1.79 -5.22 3.69
N LEU A 103 2.08 -6.09 4.65
CA LEU A 103 3.42 -6.25 5.19
C LEU A 103 4.42 -6.69 4.10
N ASP A 104 3.99 -7.55 3.17
CA ASP A 104 4.84 -7.96 2.05
C ASP A 104 5.17 -6.79 1.13
N TYR A 105 4.19 -5.92 0.85
CA TYR A 105 4.41 -4.70 0.07
C TYR A 105 5.36 -3.73 0.79
N MET A 106 5.17 -3.57 2.10
CA MET A 106 6.04 -2.71 2.91
C MET A 106 7.49 -3.20 2.89
N ASN A 107 7.67 -4.51 3.05
CA ASN A 107 9.01 -5.12 3.05
C ASN A 107 9.68 -4.97 1.69
N PHE A 108 8.91 -5.13 0.59
CA PHE A 108 9.44 -4.90 -0.75
C PHE A 108 9.88 -3.44 -0.94
N ARG A 109 9.07 -2.49 -0.48
CA ARG A 109 9.41 -1.07 -0.57
C ARG A 109 10.73 -0.77 0.15
N HIS A 110 10.91 -1.34 1.34
CA HIS A 110 12.15 -1.19 2.09
C HIS A 110 13.34 -1.75 1.32
N PHE A 111 13.22 -2.96 0.78
CA PHE A 111 14.23 -3.59 -0.05
C PHE A 111 14.55 -2.74 -1.29
N PHE A 112 13.53 -2.30 -2.01
CA PHE A 112 13.68 -1.58 -3.27
C PHE A 112 14.46 -0.27 -3.10
N ARG A 113 14.23 0.44 -2.00
CA ARG A 113 14.92 1.72 -1.73
C ARG A 113 16.42 1.58 -1.53
N HIS A 114 16.88 0.40 -1.18
CA HIS A 114 18.28 0.13 -0.85
C HIS A 114 18.95 -0.82 -1.84
N SER A 115 18.33 -1.09 -2.98
CA SER A 115 18.80 -2.09 -3.94
C SER A 115 18.94 -1.52 -5.35
N TYR A 116 19.80 -2.15 -6.14
CA TYR A 116 19.83 -1.89 -7.58
C TYR A 116 18.75 -2.71 -8.28
N GLY A 117 18.30 -2.24 -9.46
CA GLY A 117 17.25 -2.91 -10.23
C GLY A 117 17.55 -4.38 -10.52
N TYR A 118 18.83 -4.71 -10.78
CA TYR A 118 19.22 -6.10 -11.08
C TYR A 118 19.06 -7.03 -9.86
N SER A 119 18.89 -6.49 -8.66
CA SER A 119 18.66 -7.28 -7.46
C SER A 119 17.20 -7.71 -7.31
N ILE A 120 16.30 -7.14 -8.10
CA ILE A 120 14.88 -7.53 -8.10
C ILE A 120 14.75 -8.85 -8.85
N LYS A 121 14.11 -9.84 -8.23
CA LYS A 121 13.87 -11.14 -8.85
C LYS A 121 12.39 -11.32 -9.13
N TRP A 122 12.03 -11.52 -10.39
CA TRP A 122 10.64 -11.65 -10.80
C TRP A 122 9.90 -12.73 -10.00
N ASN A 123 10.51 -13.88 -9.81
CA ASN A 123 9.89 -14.98 -9.08
C ASN A 123 9.59 -14.65 -7.61
N LYS A 124 10.23 -13.61 -7.05
CA LYS A 124 9.98 -13.17 -5.68
C LYS A 124 8.97 -12.03 -5.57
N VAL A 125 8.76 -11.28 -6.65
CA VAL A 125 7.86 -10.11 -6.62
C VAL A 125 6.62 -10.28 -7.50
N SER A 126 6.57 -11.33 -8.31
CA SER A 126 5.46 -11.55 -9.25
C SER A 126 4.11 -11.56 -8.56
N HIS A 127 3.99 -12.20 -7.39
CA HIS A 127 2.72 -12.26 -6.66
C HIS A 127 2.26 -10.87 -6.20
N LEU A 128 3.20 -9.99 -5.84
CA LEU A 128 2.87 -8.62 -5.44
C LEU A 128 2.37 -7.81 -6.63
N PHE A 129 3.04 -7.94 -7.77
CA PHE A 129 2.70 -7.18 -8.97
C PHE A 129 1.42 -7.68 -9.64
N LEU A 130 1.33 -8.98 -9.86
CA LEU A 130 0.15 -9.58 -10.50
C LEU A 130 -1.09 -9.53 -9.61
N GLY A 131 -0.91 -9.49 -8.29
CA GLY A 131 -2.00 -9.35 -7.34
C GLY A 131 -2.37 -7.92 -6.98
N LEU A 132 -1.75 -6.93 -7.63
CA LEU A 132 -1.87 -5.53 -7.23
C LEU A 132 -3.32 -5.01 -7.25
N GLU A 133 -4.05 -5.29 -8.34
CA GLU A 133 -5.44 -4.84 -8.47
C GLU A 133 -6.35 -5.52 -7.44
N GLU A 134 -6.21 -6.82 -7.26
CA GLU A 134 -6.99 -7.57 -6.27
C GLU A 134 -6.73 -7.07 -4.86
N ASN A 135 -5.46 -6.89 -4.50
CA ASN A 135 -5.08 -6.43 -3.17
C ASN A 135 -5.52 -4.98 -2.94
N TRP A 136 -5.46 -4.14 -3.95
CA TRP A 136 -5.98 -2.78 -3.84
C TRP A 136 -7.50 -2.76 -3.61
N ASN A 137 -8.23 -3.64 -4.28
CA ASN A 137 -9.67 -3.76 -4.04
C ASN A 137 -9.97 -4.17 -2.60
N LYS A 138 -9.19 -5.08 -2.02
CA LYS A 138 -9.32 -5.45 -0.61
C LYS A 138 -9.09 -4.26 0.31
N VAL A 139 -8.06 -3.47 0.02
CA VAL A 139 -7.75 -2.25 0.80
C VAL A 139 -8.91 -1.27 0.72
N LYS A 140 -9.43 -1.01 -0.49
CA LYS A 140 -10.53 -0.06 -0.68
C LYS A 140 -11.79 -0.47 0.07
N ILE A 141 -12.13 -1.76 0.05
CA ILE A 141 -13.31 -2.27 0.77
C ILE A 141 -13.17 -1.96 2.27
N GLU A 142 -12.02 -2.26 2.86
CA GLU A 142 -11.83 -2.03 4.30
C GLU A 142 -11.71 -0.55 4.64
N LEU A 143 -11.07 0.25 3.78
CA LEU A 143 -11.01 1.71 3.97
C LEU A 143 -12.40 2.34 3.88
N ASN A 144 -13.21 1.94 2.91
CA ASN A 144 -14.56 2.47 2.76
C ASN A 144 -15.44 2.09 3.95
N ALA A 145 -15.32 0.88 4.46
CA ALA A 145 -16.02 0.47 5.68
C ALA A 145 -15.58 1.31 6.88
N PHE A 146 -14.29 1.60 6.99
CA PHE A 146 -13.74 2.42 8.06
C PHE A 146 -14.25 3.86 7.97
N THR A 147 -14.24 4.47 6.80
CA THR A 147 -14.64 5.88 6.63
C THR A 147 -16.16 6.08 6.70
N ALA A 148 -16.93 5.02 6.53
CA ALA A 148 -18.39 5.08 6.65
C ALA A 148 -18.88 5.17 8.10
N ASN A 149 -18.00 4.87 9.06
CA ASN A 149 -18.36 4.89 10.50
C ASN A 149 -18.03 6.23 11.19
#